data_7693f3ff290a290f87161c4efab86fa2
#
_entry.id   7693f3ff290a290f87161c4efab86fa2
#
_cell.length_a   1.000
_cell.length_b   1.000
_cell.length_c   1.000
_cell.angle_alpha   90.00
_cell.angle_beta   90.00
_cell.angle_gamma   90.00
#
_symmetry.space_group_name_H-M   'P 1'
#
loop_
_entity.id
_entity.type
_entity.pdbx_description
1 polymer ?
#
loop_
_entity_poly.entity_id
_entity_poly.type
_entity_poly.pdbx_seq_one_letter_code
_entity_poly.pdbx_strand_id
1 'polypeptide(L)'
;VRQKAYAQAMRVIACALMVWQVWMMWHIASYEASTVQWSCDGTGGCASDQFAAVAPFAGVLCAAALGLLSARFLHRATPGAVIALSAVACAAGWYDAVADGRVLYGTVTDFHIFFPVGRFSVSDWLTFLWSAAGMGCLAAWWGAAMSLRRTAGLRRLSRRYTTADAVLEGWRSAGRKYGEVTVVFEDKAGVRHEVPAVVERSALRRDVLAVYDADHPGDPALTRVAVPHRKLLRLS
;
A
#
# COMPACT_ATOMS: atom_id res chain seq x y z
N VAL A 1 -24.36 6.12 10.96
CA VAL A 1 -23.75 7.38 10.47
C VAL A 1 -22.57 7.80 11.36
N ARG A 2 -22.73 7.82 12.71
CA ARG A 2 -21.64 8.21 13.65
C ARG A 2 -20.40 7.31 13.57
N GLN A 3 -20.57 5.99 13.43
CA GLN A 3 -19.46 5.05 13.33
C GLN A 3 -18.60 5.27 12.07
N LYS A 4 -19.23 5.66 10.94
CA LYS A 4 -18.48 5.97 9.70
C LYS A 4 -17.66 7.25 9.84
N ALA A 5 -18.20 8.28 10.49
CA ALA A 5 -17.47 9.54 10.73
C ALA A 5 -16.27 9.33 11.67
N TYR A 6 -16.45 8.58 12.76
CA TYR A 6 -15.37 8.22 13.67
C TYR A 6 -14.25 7.44 12.97
N ALA A 7 -14.60 6.42 12.17
CA ALA A 7 -13.61 5.65 11.42
C ALA A 7 -12.83 6.50 10.40
N GLN A 8 -13.49 7.48 9.77
CA GLN A 8 -12.81 8.42 8.87
C GLN A 8 -11.88 9.36 9.63
N ALA A 9 -12.32 9.91 10.76
CA ALA A 9 -11.47 10.74 11.61
C ALA A 9 -10.21 10.00 12.06
N MET A 10 -10.35 8.75 12.53
CA MET A 10 -9.21 7.92 12.92
C MET A 10 -8.24 7.64 11.77
N ARG A 11 -8.74 7.44 10.54
CA ARG A 11 -7.88 7.28 9.35
C ARG A 11 -7.10 8.55 9.03
N VAL A 12 -7.74 9.72 9.11
CA VAL A 12 -7.09 11.02 8.88
C VAL A 12 -6.00 11.25 9.92
N ILE A 13 -6.28 11.02 11.19
CA ILE A 13 -5.30 11.14 12.27
C ILE A 13 -4.13 10.17 12.03
N ALA A 14 -4.41 8.91 11.73
CA ALA A 14 -3.35 7.93 11.43
C ALA A 14 -2.50 8.33 10.23
N CYS A 15 -3.10 8.87 9.15
CA CYS A 15 -2.35 9.41 8.02
C CYS A 15 -1.49 10.60 8.41
N ALA A 16 -2.01 11.55 9.18
CA ALA A 16 -1.26 12.73 9.62
C ALA A 16 -0.07 12.35 10.49
N LEU A 17 -0.27 11.44 11.45
CA LEU A 17 0.81 10.93 12.31
C LEU A 17 1.86 10.18 11.50
N MET A 18 1.45 9.37 10.53
CA MET A 18 2.37 8.65 9.64
C MET A 18 3.21 9.62 8.80
N VAL A 19 2.58 10.63 8.21
CA VAL A 19 3.29 11.64 7.42
C VAL A 19 4.30 12.38 8.29
N TRP A 20 3.89 12.83 9.46
CA TRP A 20 4.77 13.53 10.39
C TRP A 20 5.94 12.66 10.84
N GLN A 21 5.67 11.42 11.28
CA GLN A 21 6.70 10.48 11.73
C GLN A 21 7.72 10.16 10.64
N VAL A 22 7.27 9.87 9.42
CA VAL A 22 8.14 9.55 8.29
C VAL A 22 8.97 10.77 7.91
N TRP A 23 8.34 11.97 7.86
CA TRP A 23 9.04 13.21 7.54
C TRP A 23 10.14 13.50 8.56
N MET A 24 9.79 13.58 9.84
CA MET A 24 10.74 13.90 10.91
C MET A 24 11.92 12.94 10.94
N MET A 25 11.66 11.64 10.83
CA MET A 25 12.72 10.64 10.91
C MET A 25 13.72 10.75 9.75
N TRP A 26 13.24 10.86 8.52
CA TRP A 26 14.12 10.90 7.34
C TRP A 26 14.81 12.24 7.15
N HIS A 27 14.13 13.33 7.46
CA HIS A 27 14.71 14.67 7.43
C HIS A 27 15.85 14.80 8.44
N ILE A 28 15.62 14.43 9.69
CA ILE A 28 16.65 14.48 10.74
C ILE A 28 17.79 13.51 10.42
N ALA A 29 17.48 12.29 9.98
CA ALA A 29 18.50 11.30 9.65
C ALA A 29 19.49 11.80 8.59
N SER A 30 19.01 12.45 7.52
CA SER A 30 19.85 12.97 6.47
C SER A 30 20.57 14.27 6.86
N TYR A 31 19.89 15.16 7.59
CA TYR A 31 20.48 16.39 8.08
C TYR A 31 21.64 16.12 9.05
N GLU A 32 21.46 15.19 9.99
CA GLU A 32 22.50 14.79 10.95
C GLU A 32 23.58 13.89 10.35
N ALA A 33 23.30 13.17 9.26
CA ALA A 33 24.26 12.28 8.59
C ALA A 33 25.53 13.02 8.13
N SER A 34 25.41 14.31 7.85
CA SER A 34 26.54 15.17 7.45
C SER A 34 27.59 15.37 8.57
N THR A 35 27.20 15.16 9.81
CA THR A 35 28.05 15.40 11.01
C THR A 35 28.41 14.11 11.74
N VAL A 36 27.99 12.94 11.23
CA VAL A 36 28.32 11.65 11.87
C VAL A 36 29.83 11.42 11.85
N GLN A 37 30.42 11.30 13.03
CA GLN A 37 31.79 10.89 13.20
C GLN A 37 31.87 9.37 13.40
N TRP A 38 32.61 8.72 12.55
CA TRP A 38 32.88 7.28 12.64
C TRP A 38 34.23 7.05 13.31
N SER A 39 34.27 6.31 14.40
CA SER A 39 35.50 5.78 14.97
C SER A 39 35.74 4.39 14.40
N CYS A 40 36.85 4.22 13.67
CA CYS A 40 37.23 2.94 13.12
C CYS A 40 38.43 2.37 13.92
N ASP A 41 38.27 1.12 14.37
CA ASP A 41 39.33 0.38 15.01
C ASP A 41 40.25 -0.23 13.96
N GLY A 42 41.36 -0.05 13.69
CA GLY A 42 42.26 -0.57 12.62
C GLY A 42 42.02 -2.02 12.17
N THR A 43 41.02 -2.73 12.69
CA THR A 43 40.62 -4.10 12.35
C THR A 43 39.46 -4.17 11.34
N GLY A 44 39.00 -3.01 10.82
CA GLY A 44 37.94 -2.90 9.80
C GLY A 44 36.54 -2.73 10.36
N GLY A 45 36.36 -2.64 11.66
CA GLY A 45 35.11 -2.24 12.31
C GLY A 45 35.03 -0.72 12.44
N CYS A 46 33.93 -0.12 12.03
CA CYS A 46 33.62 1.29 12.27
C CYS A 46 32.33 1.39 13.07
N ALA A 47 32.35 2.15 14.16
CA ALA A 47 31.19 2.39 15.01
C ALA A 47 30.96 3.89 15.23
N SER A 48 29.74 4.27 15.44
CA SER A 48 29.36 5.62 15.85
C SER A 48 28.27 5.54 16.92
N ASP A 49 28.43 6.30 17.98
CA ASP A 49 27.45 6.40 19.07
C ASP A 49 26.30 7.33 18.70
N GLN A 50 26.40 8.01 17.59
CA GLN A 50 25.43 9.00 17.16
C GLN A 50 24.17 8.33 16.60
N PHE A 51 23.00 8.81 17.02
CA PHE A 51 21.72 8.32 16.52
C PHE A 51 21.63 8.37 14.97
N ALA A 52 22.23 9.37 14.35
CA ALA A 52 22.26 9.55 12.90
C ALA A 52 22.90 8.36 12.15
N ALA A 53 23.80 7.61 12.77
CA ALA A 53 24.38 6.40 12.20
C ALA A 53 23.36 5.25 12.11
N VAL A 54 22.43 5.15 13.06
CA VAL A 54 21.41 4.09 13.15
C VAL A 54 20.10 4.52 12.52
N ALA A 55 19.83 5.83 12.44
CA ALA A 55 18.58 6.39 11.95
C ALA A 55 18.17 5.90 10.55
N PRO A 56 19.06 5.75 9.55
CA PRO A 56 18.68 5.22 8.25
C PRO A 56 18.11 3.80 8.31
N PHE A 57 18.69 2.92 9.12
CA PHE A 57 18.19 1.55 9.30
C PHE A 57 16.81 1.55 9.96
N ALA A 58 16.66 2.30 11.04
CA ALA A 58 15.40 2.47 11.73
C ALA A 58 14.34 3.08 10.80
N GLY A 59 14.72 4.09 10.01
CA GLY A 59 13.87 4.76 9.03
C GLY A 59 13.33 3.81 7.96
N VAL A 60 14.19 2.98 7.37
CA VAL A 60 13.76 2.00 6.36
C VAL A 60 12.83 0.95 6.96
N LEU A 61 13.14 0.42 8.16
CA LEU A 61 12.27 -0.53 8.84
C LEU A 61 10.91 0.09 9.17
N CYS A 62 10.89 1.32 9.67
CA CYS A 62 9.65 2.07 9.93
C CYS A 62 8.87 2.33 8.64
N ALA A 63 9.53 2.78 7.57
CA ALA A 63 8.88 3.02 6.28
C ALA A 63 8.29 1.73 5.69
N ALA A 64 9.00 0.61 5.77
CA ALA A 64 8.52 -0.69 5.33
C ALA A 64 7.31 -1.15 6.16
N ALA A 65 7.40 -1.09 7.48
CA ALA A 65 6.32 -1.48 8.39
C ALA A 65 5.08 -0.61 8.18
N LEU A 66 5.24 0.72 8.14
CA LEU A 66 4.14 1.66 7.88
C LEU A 66 3.54 1.47 6.49
N GLY A 67 4.36 1.24 5.46
CA GLY A 67 3.92 0.95 4.11
C GLY A 67 3.06 -0.30 4.05
N LEU A 68 3.52 -1.42 4.62
CA LEU A 68 2.80 -2.69 4.62
C LEU A 68 1.51 -2.64 5.45
N LEU A 69 1.57 -2.07 6.67
CA LEU A 69 0.40 -1.94 7.53
C LEU A 69 -0.64 -1.00 6.91
N SER A 70 -0.21 0.13 6.38
CA SER A 70 -1.11 1.10 5.76
C SER A 70 -1.73 0.59 4.47
N ALA A 71 -1.03 -0.22 3.67
CA ALA A 71 -1.60 -0.90 2.50
C ALA A 71 -2.80 -1.78 2.86
N ARG A 72 -2.74 -2.41 4.03
CA ARG A 72 -3.81 -3.29 4.51
C ARG A 72 -4.99 -2.51 5.10
N PHE A 73 -4.73 -1.43 5.84
CA PHE A 73 -5.76 -0.73 6.62
C PHE A 73 -6.24 0.60 6.00
N LEU A 74 -5.42 1.26 5.20
CA LEU A 74 -5.75 2.55 4.61
C LEU A 74 -6.06 2.43 3.11
N HIS A 75 -5.04 2.35 2.27
CA HIS A 75 -5.18 2.35 0.83
C HIS A 75 -4.01 1.68 0.12
N ARG A 76 -4.24 1.09 -1.05
CA ARG A 76 -3.19 0.43 -1.85
C ARG A 76 -2.12 1.38 -2.39
N ALA A 77 -2.41 2.67 -2.49
CA ALA A 77 -1.43 3.68 -2.88
C ALA A 77 -0.43 4.03 -1.77
N THR A 78 -0.73 3.70 -0.51
CA THR A 78 0.03 4.16 0.65
C THR A 78 1.48 3.68 0.68
N PRO A 79 1.84 2.44 0.28
CA PRO A 79 3.25 2.05 0.23
C PRO A 79 4.09 2.94 -0.68
N GLY A 80 3.58 3.23 -1.89
CA GLY A 80 4.25 4.15 -2.81
C GLY A 80 4.35 5.56 -2.26
N ALA A 81 3.30 6.05 -1.60
CA ALA A 81 3.31 7.36 -0.95
C ALA A 81 4.33 7.44 0.20
N VAL A 82 4.48 6.37 1.00
CA VAL A 82 5.48 6.30 2.08
C VAL A 82 6.89 6.36 1.50
N ILE A 83 7.17 5.62 0.42
CA ILE A 83 8.47 5.65 -0.25
C ILE A 83 8.77 7.05 -0.77
N ALA A 84 7.82 7.66 -1.50
CA ALA A 84 7.99 9.02 -2.03
C ALA A 84 8.23 10.04 -0.92
N LEU A 85 7.44 10.00 0.14
CA LEU A 85 7.56 10.91 1.28
C LEU A 85 8.91 10.74 1.99
N SER A 86 9.37 9.49 2.22
CA SER A 86 10.67 9.20 2.83
C SER A 86 11.81 9.79 2.00
N ALA A 87 11.77 9.58 0.68
CA ALA A 87 12.80 10.08 -0.21
C ALA A 87 12.81 11.63 -0.27
N VAL A 88 11.65 12.27 -0.34
CA VAL A 88 11.54 13.74 -0.32
C VAL A 88 12.00 14.32 1.01
N ALA A 89 11.61 13.72 2.14
CA ALA A 89 12.04 14.17 3.46
C ALA A 89 13.57 14.04 3.63
N CYS A 90 14.14 12.94 3.15
CA CYS A 90 15.60 12.74 3.15
C CYS A 90 16.31 13.77 2.27
N ALA A 91 15.80 14.05 1.06
CA ALA A 91 16.34 15.07 0.19
C ALA A 91 16.28 16.47 0.83
N ALA A 92 15.16 16.81 1.50
CA ALA A 92 15.00 18.07 2.22
C ALA A 92 16.07 18.23 3.31
N GLY A 93 16.33 17.20 4.11
CA GLY A 93 17.39 17.25 5.12
C GLY A 93 18.80 17.47 4.54
N TRP A 94 19.11 16.88 3.36
CA TRP A 94 20.35 17.18 2.66
C TRP A 94 20.41 18.61 2.15
N TYR A 95 19.32 19.15 1.59
CA TYR A 95 19.28 20.56 1.16
C TYR A 95 19.48 21.53 2.33
N ASP A 96 18.86 21.25 3.47
CA ASP A 96 19.01 22.06 4.66
C ASP A 96 20.45 21.99 5.20
N ALA A 97 21.09 20.80 5.19
CA ALA A 97 22.48 20.63 5.57
C ALA A 97 23.44 21.42 4.66
N VAL A 98 23.14 21.48 3.35
CA VAL A 98 23.91 22.30 2.40
C VAL A 98 23.66 23.80 2.66
N ALA A 99 22.42 24.21 2.88
CA ALA A 99 22.07 25.59 3.14
C ALA A 99 22.72 26.12 4.41
N ASP A 100 22.84 25.29 5.45
CA ASP A 100 23.51 25.62 6.71
C ASP A 100 25.04 25.52 6.63
N GLY A 101 25.59 25.20 5.45
CA GLY A 101 27.02 25.11 5.22
C GLY A 101 27.71 23.90 5.89
N ARG A 102 26.95 22.92 6.35
CA ARG A 102 27.50 21.69 6.96
C ARG A 102 28.18 20.78 5.98
N VAL A 103 27.68 20.72 4.74
CA VAL A 103 28.24 19.95 3.63
C VAL A 103 28.12 20.70 2.32
N LEU A 104 28.95 20.30 1.34
CA LEU A 104 28.85 20.78 -0.04
C LEU A 104 28.26 19.67 -0.92
N TYR A 105 27.67 20.03 -2.07
CA TYR A 105 27.13 19.04 -3.01
C TYR A 105 28.13 18.00 -3.48
N GLY A 106 29.41 18.37 -3.60
CA GLY A 106 30.48 17.44 -3.97
C GLY A 106 31.07 16.66 -2.80
N THR A 107 30.67 16.93 -1.56
CA THR A 107 31.19 16.21 -0.39
C THR A 107 30.79 14.75 -0.46
N VAL A 108 31.76 13.87 -0.38
CA VAL A 108 31.56 12.42 -0.31
C VAL A 108 31.20 12.07 1.12
N THR A 109 30.08 11.40 1.30
CA THR A 109 29.55 11.02 2.62
C THR A 109 29.57 9.52 2.79
N ASP A 110 29.84 9.07 4.00
CA ASP A 110 29.79 7.67 4.40
C ASP A 110 28.35 7.27 4.86
N PHE A 111 27.33 7.90 4.28
CA PHE A 111 25.94 7.58 4.57
C PHE A 111 25.57 6.24 3.91
N HIS A 112 25.67 5.18 4.69
CA HIS A 112 25.37 3.82 4.23
C HIS A 112 23.94 3.43 4.58
N ILE A 113 23.05 3.28 3.58
CA ILE A 113 21.66 2.83 3.82
C ILE A 113 21.60 1.32 3.75
N PHE A 114 22.31 0.46 3.54
CA PHE A 114 22.18 -1.01 3.48
C PHE A 114 23.30 -1.75 2.74
N PHE A 115 24.06 -1.07 1.90
CA PHE A 115 25.10 -1.72 1.13
C PHE A 115 26.41 -0.97 1.28
N PRO A 116 27.54 -1.68 1.30
CA PRO A 116 28.84 -1.07 1.16
C PRO A 116 29.04 -0.62 -0.31
N VAL A 117 28.05 0.05 -0.87
CA VAL A 117 28.07 0.50 -2.26
C VAL A 117 28.67 1.88 -2.30
N GLY A 118 29.97 1.94 -2.36
CA GLY A 118 30.69 3.11 -2.80
C GLY A 118 30.52 4.38 -1.93
N ARG A 119 31.43 5.29 -2.09
CA ARG A 119 31.35 6.63 -1.53
C ARG A 119 30.53 7.48 -2.49
N PHE A 120 29.36 7.90 -2.10
CA PHE A 120 28.49 8.78 -2.87
C PHE A 120 28.66 10.23 -2.43
N SER A 121 28.69 11.14 -3.39
CA SER A 121 28.57 12.56 -3.11
C SER A 121 27.13 12.92 -2.71
N VAL A 122 26.95 14.07 -2.06
CA VAL A 122 25.61 14.58 -1.74
C VAL A 122 24.75 14.73 -2.99
N SER A 123 25.33 15.14 -4.12
CA SER A 123 24.63 15.23 -5.41
C SER A 123 24.15 13.88 -5.94
N ASP A 124 24.94 12.82 -5.76
CA ASP A 124 24.53 11.45 -6.14
C ASP A 124 23.38 10.96 -5.27
N TRP A 125 23.45 11.22 -3.95
CA TRP A 125 22.36 10.93 -3.04
C TRP A 125 21.08 11.66 -3.41
N LEU A 126 21.15 12.93 -3.73
CA LEU A 126 19.97 13.70 -4.16
C LEU A 126 19.37 13.14 -5.45
N THR A 127 20.21 12.75 -6.42
CA THR A 127 19.76 12.12 -7.66
C THR A 127 19.07 10.79 -7.39
N PHE A 128 19.64 9.95 -6.53
CA PHE A 128 19.02 8.70 -6.10
C PHE A 128 17.68 8.93 -5.39
N LEU A 129 17.61 9.87 -4.44
CA LEU A 129 16.41 10.18 -3.68
C LEU A 129 15.27 10.71 -4.56
N TRP A 130 15.59 11.58 -5.52
CA TRP A 130 14.57 12.05 -6.47
C TRP A 130 14.08 10.95 -7.40
N SER A 131 14.95 10.03 -7.80
CA SER A 131 14.56 8.85 -8.57
C SER A 131 13.65 7.93 -7.74
N ALA A 132 13.99 7.71 -6.48
CA ALA A 132 13.17 6.93 -5.55
C ALA A 132 11.80 7.59 -5.29
N ALA A 133 11.77 8.92 -5.15
CA ALA A 133 10.52 9.69 -5.03
C ALA A 133 9.64 9.52 -6.27
N GLY A 134 10.20 9.62 -7.47
CA GLY A 134 9.50 9.39 -8.73
C GLY A 134 8.91 7.99 -8.82
N MET A 135 9.69 6.95 -8.50
CA MET A 135 9.20 5.56 -8.46
C MET A 135 8.11 5.37 -7.41
N GLY A 136 8.25 5.98 -6.23
CA GLY A 136 7.23 5.97 -5.19
C GLY A 136 5.92 6.61 -5.65
N CYS A 137 5.99 7.75 -6.33
CA CYS A 137 4.81 8.41 -6.92
C CYS A 137 4.13 7.54 -7.99
N LEU A 138 4.88 6.89 -8.87
CA LEU A 138 4.34 5.97 -9.87
C LEU A 138 3.65 4.77 -9.21
N ALA A 139 4.25 4.18 -8.19
CA ALA A 139 3.66 3.09 -7.43
C ALA A 139 2.38 3.52 -6.69
N ALA A 140 2.36 4.72 -6.11
CA ALA A 140 1.18 5.30 -5.48
C ALA A 140 0.05 5.53 -6.49
N TRP A 141 0.37 6.11 -7.64
CA TRP A 141 -0.59 6.33 -8.72
C TRP A 141 -1.18 5.00 -9.24
N TRP A 142 -0.33 4.00 -9.48
CA TRP A 142 -0.77 2.66 -9.88
C TRP A 142 -1.71 2.05 -8.85
N GLY A 143 -1.35 2.09 -7.57
CA GLY A 143 -2.18 1.61 -6.47
C GLY A 143 -3.53 2.32 -6.39
N ALA A 144 -3.56 3.65 -6.60
CA ALA A 144 -4.76 4.45 -6.67
C ALA A 144 -5.64 4.08 -7.88
N ALA A 145 -5.06 3.97 -9.07
CA ALA A 145 -5.77 3.60 -10.29
C ALA A 145 -6.43 2.23 -10.17
N MET A 146 -5.71 1.23 -9.65
CA MET A 146 -6.25 -0.10 -9.37
C MET A 146 -7.38 -0.08 -8.34
N SER A 147 -7.28 0.77 -7.32
CA SER A 147 -8.34 0.94 -6.32
C SER A 147 -9.59 1.59 -6.91
N LEU A 148 -9.41 2.63 -7.74
CA LEU A 148 -10.52 3.32 -8.40
C LEU A 148 -11.28 2.40 -9.37
N ARG A 149 -10.57 1.61 -10.17
CA ARG A 149 -11.19 0.61 -11.06
C ARG A 149 -12.08 -0.36 -10.29
N ARG A 150 -11.58 -0.89 -9.15
CA ARG A 150 -12.36 -1.82 -8.30
C ARG A 150 -13.56 -1.14 -7.63
N THR A 151 -13.40 0.09 -7.15
CA THR A 151 -14.50 0.82 -6.48
C THR A 151 -15.54 1.32 -7.47
N ALA A 152 -15.19 1.61 -8.72
CA ALA A 152 -16.14 1.99 -9.75
C ALA A 152 -17.14 0.85 -10.02
N GLY A 153 -16.65 -0.40 -10.18
CA GLY A 153 -17.51 -1.57 -10.32
C GLY A 153 -18.43 -1.78 -9.12
N LEU A 154 -17.89 -1.68 -7.89
CA LEU A 154 -18.68 -1.81 -6.68
C LEU A 154 -19.74 -0.69 -6.51
N ARG A 155 -19.42 0.56 -6.89
CA ARG A 155 -20.39 1.67 -6.86
C ARG A 155 -21.51 1.47 -7.87
N ARG A 156 -21.20 0.93 -9.04
CA ARG A 156 -22.19 0.60 -10.06
C ARG A 156 -23.12 -0.50 -9.56
N LEU A 157 -22.57 -1.60 -9.05
CA LEU A 157 -23.34 -2.68 -8.43
C LEU A 157 -24.20 -2.19 -7.26
N SER A 158 -23.71 -1.27 -6.42
CA SER A 158 -24.50 -0.76 -5.27
C SER A 158 -25.70 0.08 -5.67
N ARG A 159 -25.76 0.57 -6.91
CA ARG A 159 -26.88 1.39 -7.41
C ARG A 159 -27.88 0.59 -8.23
N ARG A 160 -27.43 -0.42 -8.96
CA ARG A 160 -28.26 -1.20 -9.89
C ARG A 160 -27.82 -2.66 -9.89
N TYR A 161 -28.06 -3.36 -8.79
CA TYR A 161 -27.77 -4.78 -8.74
C TYR A 161 -29.03 -5.62 -8.91
N THR A 162 -28.85 -6.77 -9.51
CA THR A 162 -29.83 -7.84 -9.56
C THR A 162 -29.22 -9.07 -8.91
N THR A 163 -30.03 -9.92 -8.34
CA THR A 163 -29.59 -11.19 -7.75
C THR A 163 -30.21 -12.36 -8.49
N ALA A 164 -29.44 -13.41 -8.65
CA ALA A 164 -29.90 -14.71 -9.14
C ALA A 164 -29.29 -15.83 -8.29
N ASP A 165 -29.96 -16.95 -8.22
CA ASP A 165 -29.38 -18.15 -7.62
C ASP A 165 -28.18 -18.59 -8.45
N ALA A 166 -27.11 -19.02 -7.79
CA ALA A 166 -25.87 -19.36 -8.45
C ALA A 166 -25.30 -20.69 -7.96
N VAL A 167 -24.65 -21.40 -8.86
CA VAL A 167 -23.90 -22.62 -8.57
C VAL A 167 -22.42 -22.34 -8.73
N LEU A 168 -21.60 -22.87 -7.81
CA LEU A 168 -20.14 -22.74 -7.84
C LEU A 168 -19.55 -24.03 -8.44
N GLU A 169 -18.86 -23.92 -9.56
CA GLU A 169 -18.24 -25.05 -10.25
C GLU A 169 -16.71 -24.87 -10.32
N GLY A 170 -15.97 -25.95 -10.47
CA GLY A 170 -14.56 -25.93 -10.86
C GLY A 170 -13.61 -25.32 -9.80
N TRP A 171 -13.77 -25.68 -8.53
CA TRP A 171 -12.91 -25.18 -7.46
C TRP A 171 -11.42 -25.45 -7.70
N ARG A 172 -10.62 -24.37 -7.76
CA ARG A 172 -9.16 -24.41 -7.76
C ARG A 172 -8.63 -23.62 -6.57
N SER A 173 -7.84 -24.29 -5.73
CA SER A 173 -7.29 -23.63 -4.52
C SER A 173 -6.31 -22.51 -4.91
N ALA A 174 -6.58 -21.29 -4.48
CA ALA A 174 -5.71 -20.13 -4.63
C ALA A 174 -5.06 -19.71 -3.30
N GLY A 175 -5.13 -20.59 -2.27
CA GLY A 175 -4.56 -20.37 -0.94
C GLY A 175 -5.32 -21.11 0.15
N ARG A 176 -4.94 -20.89 1.39
CA ARG A 176 -5.48 -21.64 2.56
C ARG A 176 -7.01 -21.51 2.73
N LYS A 177 -7.59 -20.37 2.42
CA LYS A 177 -9.02 -20.06 2.65
C LYS A 177 -9.79 -19.72 1.36
N TYR A 178 -9.12 -19.36 0.28
CA TYR A 178 -9.72 -18.86 -0.94
C TYR A 178 -9.39 -19.76 -2.12
N GLY A 179 -10.30 -19.81 -3.08
CA GLY A 179 -10.10 -20.51 -4.34
C GLY A 179 -10.84 -19.84 -5.47
N GLU A 180 -10.40 -20.12 -6.68
CA GLU A 180 -11.05 -19.71 -7.92
C GLU A 180 -12.16 -20.69 -8.23
N VAL A 181 -13.31 -20.18 -8.63
CA VAL A 181 -14.50 -20.94 -9.07
C VAL A 181 -15.11 -20.27 -10.27
N THR A 182 -15.85 -21.02 -11.04
CA THR A 182 -16.79 -20.50 -12.02
C THR A 182 -18.15 -20.38 -11.38
N VAL A 183 -18.71 -19.17 -11.36
CA VAL A 183 -20.04 -18.88 -10.89
C VAL A 183 -20.99 -19.02 -12.07
N VAL A 184 -21.90 -19.97 -12.00
CA VAL A 184 -22.92 -20.21 -13.01
C VAL A 184 -24.25 -19.72 -12.49
N PHE A 185 -24.91 -18.85 -13.22
CA PHE A 185 -26.24 -18.33 -12.88
C PHE A 185 -27.05 -17.98 -14.15
N GLU A 186 -28.34 -17.91 -14.01
CA GLU A 186 -29.24 -17.43 -15.06
C GLU A 186 -29.70 -16.02 -14.76
N ASP A 187 -29.66 -15.16 -15.76
CA ASP A 187 -30.18 -13.80 -15.62
C ASP A 187 -31.70 -13.75 -15.70
N LYS A 188 -32.29 -12.56 -15.55
CA LYS A 188 -33.74 -12.37 -15.67
C LYS A 188 -34.34 -12.70 -17.03
N ALA A 189 -33.51 -12.76 -18.06
CA ALA A 189 -33.91 -13.14 -19.43
C ALA A 189 -33.79 -14.65 -19.67
N GLY A 190 -33.35 -15.42 -18.67
CA GLY A 190 -33.10 -16.85 -18.78
C GLY A 190 -31.80 -17.21 -19.48
N VAL A 191 -30.90 -16.26 -19.65
CA VAL A 191 -29.59 -16.51 -20.27
C VAL A 191 -28.60 -16.98 -19.20
N ARG A 192 -27.97 -18.12 -19.45
CA ARG A 192 -26.93 -18.69 -18.56
C ARG A 192 -25.62 -17.95 -18.76
N HIS A 193 -25.04 -17.53 -17.63
CA HIS A 193 -23.73 -16.85 -17.57
C HIS A 193 -22.75 -17.67 -16.74
N GLU A 194 -21.48 -17.67 -17.17
CA GLU A 194 -20.36 -18.34 -16.49
C GLU A 194 -19.28 -17.29 -16.22
N VAL A 195 -19.05 -16.97 -14.94
CA VAL A 195 -18.17 -15.87 -14.54
C VAL A 195 -17.14 -16.37 -13.55
N PRO A 196 -15.83 -16.16 -13.81
CA PRO A 196 -14.79 -16.52 -12.86
C PRO A 196 -14.85 -15.60 -11.61
N ALA A 197 -14.78 -16.20 -10.44
CA ALA A 197 -14.77 -15.50 -9.17
C ALA A 197 -13.84 -16.16 -8.16
N VAL A 198 -13.37 -15.36 -7.18
CA VAL A 198 -12.62 -15.86 -6.04
C VAL A 198 -13.54 -15.88 -4.83
N VAL A 199 -13.73 -17.06 -4.26
CA VAL A 199 -14.63 -17.25 -3.10
C VAL A 199 -13.89 -17.91 -1.94
N GLU A 200 -14.44 -17.75 -0.74
CA GLU A 200 -13.95 -18.49 0.41
C GLU A 200 -14.45 -19.95 0.36
N ARG A 201 -13.63 -20.91 0.78
CA ARG A 201 -13.96 -22.35 0.79
C ARG A 201 -15.26 -22.67 1.53
N SER A 202 -15.61 -21.85 2.52
CA SER A 202 -16.86 -21.96 3.26
C SER A 202 -18.11 -21.70 2.40
N ALA A 203 -17.99 -20.97 1.29
CA ALA A 203 -19.09 -20.68 0.37
C ALA A 203 -19.54 -21.90 -0.44
N LEU A 204 -18.65 -22.88 -0.69
CA LEU A 204 -18.97 -24.10 -1.45
C LEU A 204 -20.05 -25.00 -0.80
N ARG A 205 -20.30 -24.84 0.48
CA ARG A 205 -21.26 -25.62 1.25
C ARG A 205 -22.55 -24.85 1.58
N ARG A 206 -22.75 -23.71 0.95
CA ARG A 206 -23.87 -22.82 1.24
C ARG A 206 -24.56 -22.44 -0.06
N ASP A 207 -25.85 -22.13 0.05
CA ASP A 207 -26.55 -21.47 -1.02
C ASP A 207 -25.88 -20.13 -1.32
N VAL A 208 -25.61 -19.86 -2.57
CA VAL A 208 -24.94 -18.65 -3.02
C VAL A 208 -25.79 -17.90 -4.02
N LEU A 209 -25.71 -16.59 -3.98
CA LEU A 209 -26.35 -15.69 -4.92
C LEU A 209 -25.30 -15.00 -5.78
N ALA A 210 -25.52 -14.95 -7.08
CA ALA A 210 -24.81 -14.01 -7.95
C ALA A 210 -25.46 -12.63 -7.79
N VAL A 211 -24.66 -11.64 -7.48
CA VAL A 211 -25.02 -10.21 -7.48
C VAL A 211 -24.36 -9.58 -8.69
N TYR A 212 -25.13 -9.15 -9.66
CA TYR A 212 -24.62 -8.69 -10.95
C TYR A 212 -25.32 -7.40 -11.43
N ASP A 213 -24.69 -6.72 -12.38
CA ASP A 213 -25.29 -5.56 -13.08
C ASP A 213 -26.26 -6.08 -14.14
N ALA A 214 -27.53 -5.66 -14.08
CA ALA A 214 -28.55 -6.10 -15.01
C ALA A 214 -28.24 -5.76 -16.48
N ASP A 215 -27.50 -4.68 -16.74
CA ASP A 215 -27.11 -4.26 -18.08
C ASP A 215 -25.93 -5.06 -18.63
N HIS A 216 -25.12 -5.71 -17.76
CA HIS A 216 -23.90 -6.45 -18.13
C HIS A 216 -23.75 -7.71 -17.26
N PRO A 217 -24.64 -8.70 -17.37
CA PRO A 217 -24.69 -9.83 -16.43
C PRO A 217 -23.46 -10.75 -16.52
N GLY A 218 -22.79 -10.80 -17.66
CA GLY A 218 -21.60 -11.65 -17.87
C GLY A 218 -20.25 -10.98 -17.52
N ASP A 219 -20.25 -9.73 -17.04
CA ASP A 219 -18.99 -9.02 -16.73
C ASP A 219 -18.41 -9.47 -15.37
N PRO A 220 -17.23 -10.10 -15.33
CA PRO A 220 -16.58 -10.50 -14.08
C PRO A 220 -16.28 -9.34 -13.14
N ALA A 221 -16.08 -8.12 -13.66
CA ALA A 221 -15.83 -6.94 -12.86
C ALA A 221 -17.09 -6.45 -12.14
N LEU A 222 -18.27 -6.77 -12.68
CA LEU A 222 -19.58 -6.36 -12.22
C LEU A 222 -20.40 -7.53 -11.63
N THR A 223 -19.80 -8.68 -11.40
CA THR A 223 -20.43 -9.84 -10.77
C THR A 223 -19.74 -10.16 -9.45
N ARG A 224 -20.52 -10.44 -8.42
CA ARG A 224 -20.05 -10.81 -7.09
C ARG A 224 -20.86 -11.97 -6.55
N VAL A 225 -20.21 -12.78 -5.72
CA VAL A 225 -20.87 -13.89 -4.99
C VAL A 225 -21.25 -13.39 -3.60
N ALA A 226 -22.49 -13.54 -3.25
CA ALA A 226 -23.01 -13.28 -1.92
C ALA A 226 -23.48 -14.59 -1.28
N VAL A 227 -23.13 -14.78 0.00
CA VAL A 227 -23.70 -15.87 0.81
C VAL A 227 -24.82 -15.26 1.64
N PRO A 228 -26.09 -15.63 1.43
CA PRO A 228 -27.18 -15.07 2.17
C PRO A 228 -27.05 -15.44 3.65
N HIS A 229 -27.04 -14.44 4.52
CA HIS A 229 -27.12 -14.65 5.96
C HIS A 229 -28.56 -15.01 6.32
N ARG A 230 -28.81 -16.20 6.83
CA ARG A 230 -30.16 -16.68 7.26
C ARG A 230 -30.95 -15.72 8.14
N LYS A 231 -30.32 -14.68 8.70
CA LYS A 231 -31.00 -13.67 9.54
C LYS A 231 -31.72 -12.56 8.78
N LEU A 232 -31.46 -12.36 7.49
CA LEU A 232 -32.12 -11.28 6.70
C LEU A 232 -33.39 -11.71 5.99
N LEU A 233 -33.68 -13.02 5.89
CA LEU A 233 -34.88 -13.55 5.24
C LEU A 233 -36.11 -13.62 6.14
N ARG A 234 -36.07 -13.13 7.38
CA ARG A 234 -37.25 -13.09 8.30
C ARG A 234 -37.90 -11.72 8.41
N LEU A 235 -37.58 -10.77 7.57
CA LEU A 235 -38.13 -9.41 7.56
C LEU A 235 -38.75 -9.00 6.21
N SER A 236 -39.24 -9.97 5.45
CA SER A 236 -40.12 -9.73 4.29
C SER A 236 -41.46 -10.33 4.52
#